data_c15baa3d49a9a5282858ed3bcb3254e4
#
_entry.id   c15baa3d49a9a5282858ed3bcb3254e4
#
_cell.length_a   1.000
_cell.length_b   1.000
_cell.length_c   1.000
_cell.angle_alpha   90.00
_cell.angle_beta   90.00
_cell.angle_gamma   90.00
#
_symmetry.space_group_name_H-M   'P 1'
#
loop_
_entity.id
_entity.type
_entity.pdbx_description
1 polymer ?
#
loop_
_entity_poly.entity_id
_entity_poly.type
_entity_poly.pdbx_seq_one_letter_code
_entity_poly.pdbx_strand_id
1 'polypeptide(L)'
;KTWLTWLKSSTNAGFDGWRYDMIGGYDPLYLGEYNTSSKPYLSVGEKPSGSRQMLSDMVNRSGNKTMVFDFAMRDSLYSALASTSNMYGNYLGSVGANTNYGLIGWWSEAAVTFVHNHDIDLNHHSVGRNTMLWGVSGSAKGVSTQAAYAFILTHPGIPCVFIQDWEDRGTYLTKAINNLIKIRK
;
A
#
# COMPACT_ATOMS: atom_id res chain seq x y z
N LYS A 1 22.63 -10.73 3.52
CA LYS A 1 22.08 -11.71 4.48
C LYS A 1 22.56 -11.41 5.90
N THR A 2 23.86 -11.40 6.14
CA THR A 2 24.47 -11.18 7.47
C THR A 2 24.00 -9.89 8.15
N TRP A 3 23.93 -8.77 7.42
CA TRP A 3 23.45 -7.49 7.94
C TRP A 3 22.01 -7.55 8.44
N LEU A 4 21.08 -8.14 7.67
CA LEU A 4 19.68 -8.25 8.08
C LEU A 4 19.52 -9.11 9.34
N THR A 5 20.27 -10.21 9.42
CA THR A 5 20.29 -11.06 10.61
C THR A 5 20.84 -10.29 11.82
N TRP A 6 21.87 -9.48 11.62
CA TRP A 6 22.45 -8.64 12.67
C TRP A 6 21.46 -7.54 13.13
N LEU A 7 20.79 -6.86 12.18
CA LEU A 7 19.81 -5.81 12.49
C LEU A 7 18.60 -6.35 13.28
N LYS A 8 18.20 -7.59 13.02
CA LYS A 8 17.08 -8.22 13.71
C LYS A 8 17.42 -8.62 15.15
N SER A 9 18.68 -8.79 15.49
CA SER A 9 19.07 -9.13 16.84
C SER A 9 18.65 -8.06 17.84
N SER A 10 17.95 -8.46 18.89
CA SER A 10 17.51 -7.54 19.96
C SER A 10 18.67 -6.87 20.69
N THR A 11 19.83 -7.51 20.70
CA THR A 11 21.07 -6.95 21.28
C THR A 11 21.71 -5.88 20.40
N ASN A 12 21.34 -5.81 19.11
CA ASN A 12 21.87 -4.82 18.17
C ASN A 12 20.83 -3.70 17.94
N ALA A 13 19.90 -3.93 17.00
CA ALA A 13 18.95 -2.90 16.60
C ALA A 13 17.48 -3.29 16.79
N GLY A 14 17.18 -4.58 16.95
CA GLY A 14 15.86 -5.08 17.28
C GLY A 14 14.78 -4.89 16.21
N PHE A 15 15.16 -4.79 14.95
CA PHE A 15 14.19 -4.70 13.86
C PHE A 15 13.47 -6.03 13.65
N ASP A 16 12.15 -6.00 13.51
CA ASP A 16 11.32 -7.18 13.32
C ASP A 16 10.93 -7.45 11.87
N GLY A 17 11.05 -6.46 10.99
CA GLY A 17 10.62 -6.57 9.61
C GLY A 17 11.42 -5.68 8.65
N TRP A 18 11.16 -5.87 7.35
CA TRP A 18 11.88 -5.19 6.28
C TRP A 18 10.93 -4.51 5.29
N ARG A 19 11.19 -3.28 4.96
CA ARG A 19 10.72 -2.65 3.74
C ARG A 19 11.86 -2.62 2.75
N TYR A 20 11.69 -3.28 1.61
CA TYR A 20 12.65 -3.29 0.52
C TYR A 20 12.28 -2.23 -0.50
N ASP A 21 13.21 -1.32 -0.74
CA ASP A 21 13.07 -0.24 -1.69
C ASP A 21 13.28 -0.74 -3.13
N MET A 22 12.49 -0.23 -4.09
CA MET A 22 12.68 -0.40 -5.53
C MET A 22 13.03 -1.83 -5.97
N ILE A 23 12.27 -2.83 -5.49
CA ILE A 23 12.53 -4.24 -5.76
C ILE A 23 12.44 -4.65 -7.25
N GLY A 24 12.02 -3.74 -8.11
CA GLY A 24 12.07 -3.95 -9.56
C GLY A 24 13.47 -3.92 -10.15
N GLY A 25 14.46 -3.48 -9.40
CA GLY A 25 15.84 -3.33 -9.85
C GLY A 25 16.72 -4.59 -9.73
N TYR A 26 16.21 -5.66 -9.11
CA TYR A 26 16.96 -6.90 -8.91
C TYR A 26 16.06 -8.14 -8.91
N ASP A 27 16.66 -9.33 -8.99
CA ASP A 27 15.88 -10.57 -9.04
C ASP A 27 15.16 -10.83 -7.70
N PRO A 28 13.84 -11.06 -7.72
CA PRO A 28 13.05 -11.36 -6.51
C PRO A 28 13.54 -12.59 -5.71
N LEU A 29 14.29 -13.48 -6.32
CA LEU A 29 14.90 -14.61 -5.64
C LEU A 29 15.77 -14.16 -4.44
N TYR A 30 16.45 -13.02 -4.57
CA TYR A 30 17.26 -12.48 -3.48
C TYR A 30 16.42 -12.04 -2.28
N LEU A 31 15.19 -11.53 -2.49
CA LEU A 31 14.26 -11.24 -1.40
C LEU A 31 13.91 -12.51 -0.62
N GLY A 32 13.66 -13.60 -1.35
CA GLY A 32 13.43 -14.91 -0.76
C GLY A 32 14.61 -15.39 0.10
N GLU A 33 15.82 -15.23 -0.41
CA GLU A 33 17.04 -15.58 0.31
C GLU A 33 17.28 -14.71 1.55
N TYR A 34 17.05 -13.40 1.44
CA TYR A 34 17.20 -12.46 2.56
C TYR A 34 16.21 -12.77 3.67
N ASN A 35 14.97 -13.02 3.32
CA ASN A 35 13.91 -13.32 4.29
C ASN A 35 14.08 -14.72 4.90
N THR A 36 14.55 -15.70 4.14
CA THR A 36 14.89 -17.02 4.68
C THR A 36 16.00 -16.92 5.73
N SER A 37 17.00 -16.08 5.49
CA SER A 37 18.11 -15.89 6.42
C SER A 37 17.75 -15.08 7.65
N SER A 38 17.04 -13.97 7.49
CA SER A 38 16.74 -13.03 8.57
C SER A 38 15.42 -13.31 9.30
N LYS A 39 14.53 -14.11 8.71
CA LYS A 39 13.23 -14.53 9.27
C LYS A 39 12.44 -13.35 9.83
N PRO A 40 12.13 -12.32 9.03
CA PRO A 40 11.38 -11.17 9.51
C PRO A 40 9.97 -11.58 9.91
N TYR A 41 9.38 -10.84 10.87
CA TYR A 41 7.97 -10.94 11.19
C TYR A 41 7.11 -10.45 10.02
N LEU A 42 7.54 -9.36 9.36
CA LEU A 42 6.88 -8.78 8.20
C LEU A 42 7.94 -8.36 7.17
N SER A 43 7.64 -8.62 5.90
CA SER A 43 8.47 -8.16 4.79
C SER A 43 7.60 -7.62 3.68
N VAL A 44 7.89 -6.40 3.24
CA VAL A 44 7.18 -5.75 2.13
C VAL A 44 8.16 -5.14 1.14
N GLY A 45 7.90 -5.31 -0.15
CA GLY A 45 8.70 -4.75 -1.23
C GLY A 45 7.97 -3.68 -2.01
N GLU A 46 8.70 -2.67 -2.43
CA GLU A 46 8.19 -1.63 -3.30
C GLU A 46 8.43 -1.95 -4.77
N LYS A 47 7.35 -2.22 -5.48
CA LYS A 47 7.32 -2.37 -6.95
C LYS A 47 6.28 -1.43 -7.52
N PRO A 48 6.66 -0.21 -7.97
CA PRO A 48 5.73 0.74 -8.54
C PRO A 48 5.19 0.25 -9.89
N SER A 49 4.10 -0.51 -9.85
CA SER A 49 3.48 -1.10 -11.03
C SER A 49 1.95 -1.14 -10.89
N GLY A 50 1.24 -0.63 -11.89
CA GLY A 50 -0.20 -0.80 -12.03
C GLY A 50 -0.62 -2.20 -12.52
N SER A 51 0.32 -3.12 -12.75
CA SER A 51 0.04 -4.47 -13.19
C SER A 51 -0.01 -5.44 -12.02
N ARG A 52 -1.20 -5.94 -11.72
CA ARG A 52 -1.42 -7.00 -10.73
C ARG A 52 -0.58 -8.25 -11.00
N GLN A 53 -0.42 -8.62 -12.26
CA GLN A 53 0.39 -9.78 -12.64
C GLN A 53 1.85 -9.56 -12.25
N MET A 54 2.43 -8.39 -12.56
CA MET A 54 3.80 -8.09 -12.17
C MET A 54 4.01 -8.10 -10.66
N LEU A 55 3.03 -7.64 -9.88
CA LEU A 55 3.07 -7.70 -8.43
C LEU A 55 3.01 -9.14 -7.92
N SER A 56 2.12 -9.96 -8.47
CA SER A 56 2.03 -11.38 -8.16
C SER A 56 3.32 -12.14 -8.49
N ASP A 57 3.92 -11.84 -9.65
CA ASP A 57 5.17 -12.47 -10.07
C ASP A 57 6.33 -12.15 -9.11
N MET A 58 6.38 -10.93 -8.56
CA MET A 58 7.38 -10.57 -7.55
C MET A 58 7.24 -11.41 -6.29
N VAL A 59 6.02 -11.61 -5.80
CA VAL A 59 5.72 -12.45 -4.64
C VAL A 59 6.11 -13.90 -4.92
N ASN A 60 5.61 -14.46 -6.04
CA ASN A 60 5.89 -15.86 -6.43
C ASN A 60 7.39 -16.12 -6.57
N ARG A 61 8.12 -15.25 -7.28
CA ARG A 61 9.57 -15.42 -7.52
C ARG A 61 10.41 -15.22 -6.27
N SER A 62 9.89 -14.53 -5.24
CA SER A 62 10.53 -14.49 -3.91
C SER A 62 10.31 -15.77 -3.10
N GLY A 63 9.63 -16.77 -3.66
CA GLY A 63 9.20 -17.97 -2.93
C GLY A 63 8.13 -17.69 -1.89
N ASN A 64 7.27 -16.72 -2.14
CA ASN A 64 6.20 -16.27 -1.23
C ASN A 64 6.74 -15.74 0.11
N LYS A 65 7.95 -15.20 0.09
CA LYS A 65 8.63 -14.72 1.30
C LYS A 65 8.51 -13.21 1.52
N THR A 66 7.93 -12.49 0.55
CA THR A 66 7.76 -11.04 0.63
C THR A 66 6.38 -10.65 0.15
N MET A 67 5.73 -9.74 0.85
CA MET A 67 4.55 -9.02 0.37
C MET A 67 4.98 -7.85 -0.51
N VAL A 68 4.04 -7.24 -1.23
CA VAL A 68 4.30 -6.05 -2.03
C VAL A 68 3.26 -4.97 -1.76
N PHE A 69 3.66 -3.70 -1.88
CA PHE A 69 2.73 -2.60 -1.93
C PHE A 69 1.84 -2.72 -3.18
N ASP A 70 0.52 -2.71 -2.98
CA ASP A 70 -0.45 -2.89 -4.06
C ASP A 70 -0.71 -1.58 -4.82
N PHE A 71 0.24 -1.19 -5.65
CA PHE A 71 0.13 -0.02 -6.52
C PHE A 71 -1.03 -0.14 -7.51
N ALA A 72 -1.31 -1.35 -8.00
CA ALA A 72 -2.41 -1.59 -8.92
C ALA A 72 -3.77 -1.27 -8.28
N MET A 73 -3.98 -1.69 -7.03
CA MET A 73 -5.16 -1.33 -6.25
C MET A 73 -5.21 0.19 -6.00
N ARG A 74 -4.09 0.76 -5.55
CA ARG A 74 -4.00 2.18 -5.25
C ARG A 74 -4.38 3.05 -6.46
N ASP A 75 -3.87 2.75 -7.65
CA ASP A 75 -4.14 3.49 -8.88
C ASP A 75 -5.60 3.34 -9.32
N SER A 76 -6.17 2.16 -9.14
CA SER A 76 -7.59 1.89 -9.42
C SER A 76 -8.51 2.62 -8.44
N LEU A 77 -8.17 2.61 -7.16
CA LEU A 77 -8.90 3.34 -6.13
C LEU A 77 -8.86 4.85 -6.38
N TYR A 78 -7.69 5.37 -6.75
CA TYR A 78 -7.55 6.76 -7.17
C TYR A 78 -8.49 7.10 -8.33
N SER A 79 -8.49 6.31 -9.39
CA SER A 79 -9.32 6.53 -10.57
C SER A 79 -10.81 6.48 -10.23
N ALA A 80 -11.21 5.57 -9.34
CA ALA A 80 -12.58 5.45 -8.87
C ALA A 80 -13.04 6.69 -8.08
N LEU A 81 -12.21 7.21 -7.21
CA LEU A 81 -12.54 8.35 -6.34
C LEU A 81 -12.38 9.71 -7.02
N ALA A 82 -11.59 9.79 -8.09
CA ALA A 82 -11.45 11.00 -8.90
C ALA A 82 -12.62 11.22 -9.87
N SER A 83 -13.39 10.19 -10.18
CA SER A 83 -14.54 10.27 -11.08
C SER A 83 -15.77 10.82 -10.36
N THR A 84 -16.26 11.97 -10.78
CA THR A 84 -17.47 12.61 -10.20
C THR A 84 -18.77 11.93 -10.62
N SER A 85 -18.77 11.10 -11.65
CA SER A 85 -19.98 10.60 -12.30
C SER A 85 -20.44 9.22 -11.85
N ASN A 86 -19.63 8.40 -11.17
CA ASN A 86 -20.06 7.07 -10.74
C ASN A 86 -19.17 6.45 -9.66
N MET A 87 -19.02 7.15 -8.55
CA MET A 87 -18.16 6.71 -7.43
C MET A 87 -18.58 5.36 -6.82
N TYR A 88 -19.85 4.98 -6.93
CA TYR A 88 -20.41 3.81 -6.26
C TYR A 88 -20.75 2.62 -7.18
N GLY A 89 -21.02 2.85 -8.45
CA GLY A 89 -21.57 1.79 -9.29
C GLY A 89 -20.57 0.91 -10.00
N ASN A 90 -19.54 1.49 -10.59
CA ASN A 90 -18.70 0.78 -11.55
C ASN A 90 -17.25 0.55 -11.09
N TYR A 91 -16.76 1.24 -10.07
CA TYR A 91 -15.35 1.20 -9.71
C TYR A 91 -15.07 0.65 -8.29
N LEU A 92 -15.77 1.09 -7.26
CA LEU A 92 -15.49 0.59 -5.91
C LEU A 92 -15.92 -0.87 -5.73
N GLY A 93 -17.03 -1.28 -6.33
CA GLY A 93 -17.40 -2.69 -6.40
C GLY A 93 -16.42 -3.55 -7.21
N SER A 94 -15.64 -2.91 -8.04
CA SER A 94 -14.65 -3.55 -8.89
C SER A 94 -13.25 -3.64 -8.27
N VAL A 95 -12.91 -2.76 -7.35
CA VAL A 95 -11.55 -2.65 -6.79
C VAL A 95 -11.21 -3.82 -5.85
N GLY A 96 -12.18 -4.49 -5.27
CA GLY A 96 -11.92 -5.48 -4.22
C GLY A 96 -12.15 -6.95 -4.61
N ALA A 97 -13.15 -7.26 -5.40
CA ALA A 97 -13.64 -8.63 -5.36
C ALA A 97 -13.23 -9.52 -6.54
N ASN A 98 -13.34 -9.10 -7.77
CA ASN A 98 -13.16 -10.00 -8.91
C ASN A 98 -12.54 -9.37 -10.13
N THR A 99 -11.79 -8.31 -9.95
CA THR A 99 -11.41 -7.51 -11.06
C THR A 99 -9.91 -7.42 -11.22
N ASN A 100 -9.52 -6.95 -12.37
CA ASN A 100 -8.14 -6.81 -12.78
C ASN A 100 -7.37 -5.68 -12.06
N TYR A 101 -7.93 -5.08 -11.00
CA TYR A 101 -7.48 -3.79 -10.49
C TYR A 101 -6.58 -3.80 -9.27
N GLY A 102 -6.20 -4.92 -8.70
CA GLY A 102 -5.28 -4.97 -7.58
C GLY A 102 -4.87 -6.38 -7.20
N LEU A 103 -3.70 -6.50 -6.58
CA LEU A 103 -3.24 -7.77 -6.01
C LEU A 103 -4.19 -8.25 -4.90
N ILE A 104 -4.77 -7.31 -4.16
CA ILE A 104 -5.79 -7.57 -3.13
C ILE A 104 -6.92 -8.49 -3.60
N GLY A 105 -7.32 -8.41 -4.88
CA GLY A 105 -8.36 -9.24 -5.46
C GLY A 105 -7.93 -10.67 -5.81
N TRP A 106 -6.64 -10.93 -5.88
CA TRP A 106 -6.07 -12.26 -6.15
C TRP A 106 -5.41 -12.87 -4.92
N TRP A 107 -4.74 -12.05 -4.14
CA TRP A 107 -3.88 -12.51 -3.06
C TRP A 107 -3.80 -11.47 -1.95
N SER A 108 -4.84 -11.40 -1.15
CA SER A 108 -4.99 -10.37 -0.12
C SER A 108 -3.90 -10.42 0.95
N GLU A 109 -3.40 -11.62 1.27
CA GLU A 109 -2.37 -11.82 2.28
C GLU A 109 -0.98 -11.32 1.83
N ALA A 110 -0.78 -11.17 0.51
CA ALA A 110 0.44 -10.64 -0.07
C ALA A 110 0.33 -9.16 -0.45
N ALA A 111 -0.86 -8.56 -0.35
CA ALA A 111 -1.15 -7.19 -0.74
C ALA A 111 -1.06 -6.22 0.45
N VAL A 112 -0.04 -5.38 0.47
CA VAL A 112 0.02 -4.24 1.38
C VAL A 112 -0.67 -3.05 0.73
N THR A 113 -1.89 -2.75 1.21
CA THR A 113 -2.73 -1.68 0.67
C THR A 113 -2.36 -0.32 1.27
N PHE A 114 -2.40 0.73 0.47
CA PHE A 114 -2.04 2.07 0.91
C PHE A 114 -2.75 3.15 0.09
N VAL A 115 -2.81 4.36 0.62
CA VAL A 115 -3.42 5.53 -0.04
C VAL A 115 -2.31 6.45 -0.57
N HIS A 116 -1.45 6.92 0.30
CA HIS A 116 -0.30 7.76 -0.01
C HIS A 116 0.99 7.14 0.54
N ASN A 117 2.11 7.61 0.03
CA ASN A 117 3.44 7.37 0.54
C ASN A 117 4.31 8.64 0.30
N HIS A 118 5.56 8.60 0.70
CA HIS A 118 6.49 9.74 0.58
C HIS A 118 6.78 10.17 -0.88
N ASP A 119 6.59 9.27 -1.87
CA ASP A 119 6.77 9.58 -3.29
C ASP A 119 5.49 10.08 -3.96
N ILE A 120 4.35 9.80 -3.37
CA ILE A 120 3.02 10.12 -3.90
C ILE A 120 2.30 11.09 -2.96
N ASP A 121 3.05 11.89 -2.24
CA ASP A 121 2.51 12.94 -1.38
C ASP A 121 2.32 14.25 -2.16
N LEU A 122 1.44 15.11 -1.63
CA LEU A 122 1.08 16.41 -2.17
C LEU A 122 2.24 17.39 -2.30
N ASN A 123 3.27 17.21 -1.51
CA ASN A 123 4.42 18.11 -1.45
C ASN A 123 5.55 17.70 -2.39
N HIS A 124 5.51 16.50 -2.92
CA HIS A 124 6.47 16.05 -3.91
C HIS A 124 5.88 16.19 -5.31
N HIS A 125 6.45 17.09 -6.08
CA HIS A 125 6.22 17.27 -7.50
C HIS A 125 6.71 16.06 -8.31
N SER A 126 6.20 14.86 -8.02
CA SER A 126 6.44 13.71 -8.84
C SER A 126 5.64 13.87 -10.13
N VAL A 127 6.31 14.48 -11.09
CA VAL A 127 5.81 14.71 -12.43
C VAL A 127 5.27 13.40 -13.01
N GLY A 128 3.98 13.36 -13.28
CA GLY A 128 3.32 12.32 -14.06
C GLY A 128 2.64 11.19 -13.31
N ARG A 129 2.60 11.18 -11.98
CA ARG A 129 1.72 10.27 -11.23
C ARG A 129 0.64 11.06 -10.51
N ASN A 130 -0.60 10.62 -10.69
CA ASN A 130 -1.75 11.28 -10.07
C ASN A 130 -1.65 11.21 -8.53
N THR A 131 -1.12 12.26 -7.94
CA THR A 131 -0.85 12.40 -6.51
C THR A 131 -2.11 12.69 -5.68
N MET A 132 -3.31 12.63 -6.27
CA MET A 132 -4.38 13.50 -5.84
C MET A 132 -5.71 12.82 -5.53
N LEU A 133 -5.77 12.07 -4.47
CA LEU A 133 -7.04 11.99 -3.76
C LEU A 133 -7.36 13.33 -3.04
N TRP A 134 -6.37 14.15 -2.84
CA TRP A 134 -6.49 15.49 -2.25
C TRP A 134 -6.81 16.61 -3.24
N GLY A 135 -6.60 16.40 -4.52
CA GLY A 135 -6.65 17.44 -5.55
C GLY A 135 -7.98 17.64 -6.26
N VAL A 136 -9.07 17.07 -5.79
CA VAL A 136 -10.38 17.43 -6.29
C VAL A 136 -10.69 18.85 -5.81
N SER A 137 -10.81 19.81 -6.73
CA SER A 137 -11.07 21.22 -6.43
C SER A 137 -12.36 21.37 -5.63
N GLY A 138 -12.32 22.16 -4.55
CA GLY A 138 -13.50 22.49 -3.74
C GLY A 138 -13.54 21.77 -2.38
N SER A 139 -14.68 21.87 -1.72
CA SER A 139 -14.95 21.34 -0.38
C SER A 139 -14.88 19.79 -0.23
N ALA A 140 -14.67 19.08 -1.33
CA ALA A 140 -14.57 17.61 -1.34
C ALA A 140 -13.16 17.06 -1.07
N LYS A 141 -12.17 17.90 -0.86
CA LYS A 141 -10.75 17.49 -0.77
C LYS A 141 -10.43 16.48 0.33
N GLY A 142 -11.09 16.53 1.46
CA GLY A 142 -10.88 15.55 2.54
C GLY A 142 -11.69 14.27 2.40
N VAL A 143 -12.77 14.31 1.65
CA VAL A 143 -13.73 13.18 1.54
C VAL A 143 -13.14 12.04 0.72
N SER A 144 -12.42 12.34 -0.35
CA SER A 144 -11.81 11.29 -1.20
C SER A 144 -10.71 10.53 -0.47
N THR A 145 -9.85 11.22 0.28
CA THR A 145 -8.81 10.57 1.10
C THR A 145 -9.43 9.75 2.22
N GLN A 146 -10.46 10.27 2.89
CA GLN A 146 -11.18 9.51 3.90
C GLN A 146 -11.85 8.26 3.32
N ALA A 147 -12.48 8.37 2.14
CA ALA A 147 -13.09 7.24 1.46
C ALA A 147 -12.05 6.18 1.07
N ALA A 148 -10.86 6.61 0.63
CA ALA A 148 -9.75 5.70 0.35
C ALA A 148 -9.28 4.94 1.61
N TYR A 149 -9.14 5.64 2.73
CA TYR A 149 -8.83 4.98 4.01
C TYR A 149 -9.97 4.08 4.49
N ALA A 150 -11.23 4.47 4.30
CA ALA A 150 -12.35 3.60 4.58
C ALA A 150 -12.25 2.28 3.80
N PHE A 151 -11.91 2.37 2.51
CA PHE A 151 -11.69 1.19 1.69
C PHE A 151 -10.58 0.30 2.24
N ILE A 152 -9.34 0.78 2.34
CA ILE A 152 -8.21 -0.06 2.73
C ILE A 152 -8.30 -0.60 4.16
N LEU A 153 -8.96 0.12 5.06
CA LEU A 153 -9.11 -0.29 6.47
C LEU A 153 -10.29 -1.24 6.71
N THR A 154 -11.23 -1.38 5.76
CA THR A 154 -12.38 -2.28 5.90
C THR A 154 -12.37 -3.47 4.93
N HIS A 155 -11.46 -3.49 3.96
CA HIS A 155 -11.29 -4.59 3.01
C HIS A 155 -10.16 -5.54 3.41
N PRO A 156 -10.09 -6.74 2.83
CA PRO A 156 -8.94 -7.62 2.98
C PRO A 156 -7.63 -6.94 2.59
N GLY A 157 -6.52 -7.58 2.86
CA GLY A 157 -5.17 -7.00 2.66
C GLY A 157 -4.59 -6.44 3.94
N ILE A 158 -3.35 -5.98 3.87
CA ILE A 158 -2.61 -5.42 5.01
C ILE A 158 -2.53 -3.91 4.82
N PRO A 159 -3.34 -3.12 5.53
CA PRO A 159 -3.38 -1.67 5.32
C PRO A 159 -2.14 -1.00 5.90
N CYS A 160 -1.55 -0.10 5.13
CA CYS A 160 -0.49 0.80 5.53
C CYS A 160 -1.02 2.24 5.58
N VAL A 161 -1.01 2.86 6.75
CA VAL A 161 -1.42 4.26 6.95
C VAL A 161 -0.20 5.15 6.81
N PHE A 162 -0.29 6.15 5.92
CA PHE A 162 0.77 7.14 5.75
C PHE A 162 0.75 8.14 6.91
N ILE A 163 1.89 8.33 7.55
CA ILE A 163 1.99 9.12 8.78
C ILE A 163 1.54 10.58 8.59
N GLN A 164 1.86 11.20 7.47
CA GLN A 164 1.44 12.58 7.21
C GLN A 164 -0.07 12.71 7.02
N ASP A 165 -0.74 11.72 6.44
CA ASP A 165 -2.20 11.72 6.37
C ASP A 165 -2.83 11.62 7.76
N TRP A 166 -2.16 10.91 8.65
CA TRP A 166 -2.65 10.71 10.02
C TRP A 166 -2.36 11.89 10.94
N GLU A 167 -1.19 12.54 10.81
CA GLU A 167 -0.75 13.61 11.72
C GLU A 167 -1.00 15.01 11.16
N ASP A 168 -0.67 15.26 9.88
CA ASP A 168 -0.52 16.60 9.35
C ASP A 168 -1.74 17.12 8.57
N ARG A 169 -2.67 16.25 8.19
CA ARG A 169 -3.82 16.60 7.32
C ARG A 169 -5.07 17.05 8.08
N GLY A 170 -4.92 17.34 9.35
CA GLY A 170 -5.94 17.90 10.21
C GLY A 170 -6.74 16.87 11.01
N THR A 171 -7.28 17.34 12.12
CA THR A 171 -7.96 16.51 13.13
C THR A 171 -9.13 15.68 12.62
N TYR A 172 -9.77 16.11 11.53
CA TYR A 172 -10.89 15.38 10.94
C TYR A 172 -10.43 14.05 10.32
N LEU A 173 -9.38 14.07 9.50
CA LEU A 173 -8.84 12.86 8.87
C LEU A 173 -8.23 11.94 9.93
N THR A 174 -7.48 12.48 10.88
CA THR A 174 -6.93 11.74 12.02
C THR A 174 -8.01 10.96 12.77
N LYS A 175 -9.12 11.63 13.11
CA LYS A 175 -10.26 10.99 13.80
C LYS A 175 -10.91 9.90 12.94
N ALA A 176 -11.10 10.15 11.66
CA ALA A 176 -11.67 9.18 10.73
C ALA A 176 -10.81 7.92 10.64
N ILE A 177 -9.50 8.06 10.43
CA ILE A 177 -8.56 6.94 10.36
C ILE A 177 -8.56 6.16 11.69
N ASN A 178 -8.49 6.85 12.83
CA ASN A 178 -8.51 6.20 14.15
C ASN A 178 -9.80 5.39 14.39
N ASN A 179 -10.95 5.89 13.96
CA ASN A 179 -12.21 5.16 14.07
C ASN A 179 -12.24 3.93 13.16
N LEU A 180 -11.73 4.04 11.94
CA LEU A 180 -11.63 2.92 11.01
C LEU A 180 -10.67 1.83 11.52
N ILE A 181 -9.55 2.21 12.13
CA ILE A 181 -8.63 1.27 12.77
C ILE A 181 -9.32 0.51 13.93
N LYS A 182 -10.16 1.19 14.71
CA LYS A 182 -10.94 0.53 15.78
C LYS A 182 -11.97 -0.47 15.23
N ILE A 183 -12.58 -0.16 14.08
CA ILE A 183 -13.55 -1.05 13.41
C ILE A 183 -12.84 -2.30 12.87
N ARG A 184 -11.61 -2.14 12.36
CA ARG A 184 -10.83 -3.25 11.81
C ARG A 184 -10.35 -4.25 12.89
N LYS A 185 -10.11 -3.81 14.11
CA LYS A 185 -9.69 -4.67 15.26
C LYS A 185 -10.80 -5.55 15.77
#